data_87b5585bcfa5911ac8fbd7e4dc0136b3
#
_entry.id   87b5585bcfa5911ac8fbd7e4dc0136b3
#
_cell.length_a   1.000
_cell.length_b   1.000
_cell.length_c   1.000
_cell.angle_alpha   90.00
_cell.angle_beta   90.00
_cell.angle_gamma   90.00
#
_symmetry.space_group_name_H-M   'P 1'
#
loop_
_entity.id
_entity.type
_entity.pdbx_description
1 polymer ?
#
loop_
_entity_poly.entity_id
_entity_poly.type
_entity_poly.pdbx_seq_one_letter_code
_entity_poly.pdbx_strand_id
1 'polypeptide(L)'
;MRKKKRIPVSIMLLVFLFLLTGCALGSTKQEAETKVDYYIGVADDNAPYYYEEDGMPKGYYADFIAAMAKEESFTYKFVPVDASSYNENLSKKSIDGFIGAANAASGKNILASKSFYTSNICVLAPKSSNISTLKQIKDNSIAAPADTEEEVFAKYLANRYKGQAVPFLSVKEALSDIEAGNTQILVADKKYYKQHKETFKSWKILKTSHRFRNEHRLFVQKDGKLQEIYSKGIKALETNGSLKNIFTQD
;
A
#
# COMPACT_ATOMS: atom_id res chain seq x y z
N MET A 1 37.93 56.55 52.19
CA MET A 1 38.54 55.22 52.46
C MET A 1 37.46 54.15 52.31
N ARG A 2 37.47 53.40 51.21
CA ARG A 2 36.49 52.30 50.95
C ARG A 2 37.09 50.99 51.45
N LYS A 3 36.48 50.41 52.46
CA LYS A 3 36.86 49.10 53.00
C LYS A 3 36.41 47.98 52.04
N LYS A 4 37.36 47.28 51.41
CA LYS A 4 37.12 46.06 50.64
C LYS A 4 36.72 44.93 51.61
N LYS A 5 35.45 44.46 51.53
CA LYS A 5 35.01 43.23 52.20
C LYS A 5 35.62 42.01 51.47
N ARG A 6 36.50 41.27 52.17
CA ARG A 6 37.04 40.00 51.71
C ARG A 6 35.99 38.91 51.95
N ILE A 7 35.54 38.29 50.90
CA ILE A 7 34.63 37.12 50.95
C ILE A 7 35.46 35.93 51.46
N PRO A 8 35.02 35.21 52.51
CA PRO A 8 35.80 34.09 53.02
C PRO A 8 35.85 32.95 52.00
N VAL A 9 37.01 32.35 51.83
CA VAL A 9 37.36 31.28 50.90
C VAL A 9 36.42 30.07 51.06
N SER A 10 35.85 29.84 52.23
CA SER A 10 34.88 28.77 52.52
C SER A 10 33.56 28.88 51.75
N ILE A 11 33.10 30.09 51.39
CA ILE A 11 31.88 30.30 50.60
C ILE A 11 32.14 30.04 49.09
N MET A 12 33.36 30.31 48.65
CA MET A 12 33.75 30.04 47.27
C MET A 12 33.89 28.54 46.95
N LEU A 13 34.30 27.75 47.97
CA LEU A 13 34.41 26.29 47.80
C LEU A 13 33.06 25.60 47.76
N LEU A 14 32.02 26.13 48.45
CA LEU A 14 30.66 25.57 48.46
C LEU A 14 29.91 25.87 47.15
N VAL A 15 30.18 26.99 46.46
CA VAL A 15 29.59 27.32 45.15
C VAL A 15 30.21 26.47 44.06
N PHE A 16 31.49 26.07 44.18
CA PHE A 16 32.14 25.22 43.17
C PHE A 16 31.70 23.75 43.28
N LEU A 17 31.24 23.29 44.48
CA LEU A 17 30.73 21.94 44.63
C LEU A 17 29.30 21.75 44.05
N PHE A 18 28.53 22.83 43.93
CA PHE A 18 27.18 22.79 43.30
C PHE A 18 27.16 22.82 41.77
N LEU A 19 28.31 23.15 41.15
CA LEU A 19 28.45 23.16 39.68
C LEU A 19 28.86 21.79 39.10
N LEU A 20 29.18 20.80 39.92
CA LEU A 20 29.59 19.46 39.50
C LEU A 20 28.49 18.41 39.59
N THR A 21 27.29 18.75 40.12
CA THR A 21 26.16 17.81 40.20
C THR A 21 25.06 18.07 39.19
N GLY A 22 25.29 18.96 38.21
CA GLY A 22 24.31 19.38 37.19
C GLY A 22 24.39 18.63 35.82
N CYS A 23 25.18 17.56 35.69
CA CYS A 23 25.33 16.83 34.43
C CYS A 23 25.08 15.34 34.56
N ALA A 24 23.96 14.93 35.21
CA ALA A 24 23.59 13.51 35.21
C ALA A 24 22.08 13.31 35.33
N LEU A 25 21.29 13.97 34.49
CA LEU A 25 19.87 13.60 34.28
C LEU A 25 19.40 14.10 32.91
N GLY A 26 20.10 13.67 31.90
CA GLY A 26 19.70 13.74 30.50
C GLY A 26 20.06 12.44 29.81
N SER A 27 19.56 11.31 30.35
CA SER A 27 19.46 10.10 29.58
C SER A 27 18.37 10.34 28.54
N THR A 28 18.73 11.00 27.44
CA THR A 28 18.05 10.77 26.18
C THR A 28 18.18 9.27 25.95
N LYS A 29 17.12 8.52 26.20
CA LYS A 29 16.94 7.23 25.57
C LYS A 29 17.09 7.50 24.08
N GLN A 30 18.28 7.29 23.57
CA GLN A 30 18.50 7.06 22.17
C GLN A 30 17.70 5.79 21.92
N GLU A 31 16.47 5.93 21.40
CA GLU A 31 15.74 4.80 20.84
C GLU A 31 16.72 4.24 19.82
N ALA A 32 17.23 3.05 20.11
CA ALA A 32 18.03 2.33 19.16
C ALA A 32 17.16 2.21 17.90
N GLU A 33 17.53 2.89 16.82
CA GLU A 33 16.86 2.71 15.54
C GLU A 33 16.85 1.22 15.28
N THR A 34 15.65 0.63 15.35
CA THR A 34 15.47 -0.79 15.10
C THR A 34 15.86 -0.98 13.63
N LYS A 35 16.94 -1.71 13.38
CA LYS A 35 17.41 -1.98 12.04
C LYS A 35 16.28 -2.61 11.25
N VAL A 36 15.82 -1.93 10.20
CA VAL A 36 14.83 -2.46 9.27
C VAL A 36 15.52 -3.40 8.30
N ASP A 37 15.04 -4.65 8.22
CA ASP A 37 15.61 -5.64 7.30
C ASP A 37 15.11 -5.43 5.88
N TYR A 38 13.82 -5.06 5.69
CA TYR A 38 13.18 -4.93 4.39
C TYR A 38 12.24 -3.74 4.29
N TYR A 39 12.29 -3.06 3.15
CA TYR A 39 11.34 -2.02 2.75
C TYR A 39 10.33 -2.62 1.76
N ILE A 40 9.05 -2.62 2.14
CA ILE A 40 7.96 -3.23 1.38
C ILE A 40 7.11 -2.14 0.73
N GLY A 41 7.18 -2.04 -0.59
CA GLY A 41 6.33 -1.14 -1.37
C GLY A 41 4.87 -1.57 -1.31
N VAL A 42 3.96 -0.61 -1.21
CA VAL A 42 2.52 -0.84 -1.17
C VAL A 42 1.79 0.39 -1.73
N ALA A 43 0.68 0.19 -2.44
CA ALA A 43 -0.16 1.31 -2.86
C ALA A 43 -0.84 1.94 -1.65
N ASP A 44 -0.66 3.25 -1.49
CA ASP A 44 -1.22 4.02 -0.40
C ASP A 44 -2.74 4.23 -0.58
N ASP A 45 -3.45 4.48 0.55
CA ASP A 45 -4.90 4.78 0.59
C ASP A 45 -5.75 3.76 -0.20
N ASN A 46 -5.39 2.48 -0.10
CA ASN A 46 -6.01 1.38 -0.83
C ASN A 46 -6.82 0.45 0.11
N ALA A 47 -7.64 1.03 0.99
CA ALA A 47 -8.52 0.24 1.86
C ALA A 47 -9.46 -0.67 1.05
N PRO A 48 -9.70 -1.92 1.46
CA PRO A 48 -9.31 -2.56 2.72
C PRO A 48 -7.91 -3.22 2.70
N TYR A 49 -7.15 -3.07 1.63
CA TYR A 49 -5.88 -3.77 1.47
C TYR A 49 -4.74 -3.14 2.27
N TYR A 50 -4.56 -1.83 2.12
CA TYR A 50 -3.61 -1.05 2.89
C TYR A 50 -4.11 0.39 3.07
N TYR A 51 -3.99 0.89 4.28
CA TYR A 51 -4.22 2.29 4.65
C TYR A 51 -3.49 2.57 5.96
N GLU A 52 -3.31 3.83 6.29
CA GLU A 52 -2.78 4.23 7.58
C GLU A 52 -3.87 4.84 8.47
N GLU A 53 -3.88 4.47 9.74
CA GLU A 53 -4.75 5.03 10.77
C GLU A 53 -3.89 5.40 11.97
N ASP A 54 -3.90 6.67 12.36
CA ASP A 54 -3.04 7.22 13.42
C ASP A 54 -1.54 6.92 13.20
N GLY A 55 -1.09 6.93 11.95
CA GLY A 55 0.28 6.62 11.55
C GLY A 55 0.66 5.13 11.66
N MET A 56 -0.32 4.25 11.86
CA MET A 56 -0.11 2.81 11.90
C MET A 56 -0.66 2.12 10.64
N PRO A 57 0.11 1.22 10.02
CA PRO A 57 -0.33 0.39 8.91
C PRO A 57 -1.52 -0.48 9.31
N LYS A 58 -2.55 -0.50 8.47
CA LYS A 58 -3.79 -1.26 8.62
C LYS A 58 -4.18 -1.94 7.32
N GLY A 59 -5.08 -2.92 7.41
CA GLY A 59 -5.64 -3.64 6.27
C GLY A 59 -4.96 -4.97 5.99
N TYR A 60 -5.48 -5.68 5.01
CA TYR A 60 -5.07 -7.07 4.73
C TYR A 60 -3.57 -7.23 4.46
N TYR A 61 -2.95 -6.28 3.79
CA TYR A 61 -1.52 -6.36 3.50
C TYR A 61 -0.67 -6.11 4.76
N ALA A 62 -1.10 -5.19 5.62
CA ALA A 62 -0.44 -4.94 6.89
C ALA A 62 -0.47 -6.19 7.76
N ASP A 63 -1.64 -6.80 7.92
CA ASP A 63 -1.83 -8.03 8.70
C ASP A 63 -1.04 -9.21 8.11
N PHE A 64 -1.05 -9.34 6.78
CA PHE A 64 -0.34 -10.41 6.08
C PHE A 64 1.19 -10.29 6.25
N ILE A 65 1.77 -9.11 6.04
CA ILE A 65 3.21 -8.90 6.21
C ILE A 65 3.60 -9.03 7.68
N ALA A 66 2.77 -8.54 8.62
CA ALA A 66 3.03 -8.71 10.06
C ALA A 66 3.04 -10.19 10.47
N ALA A 67 2.09 -10.98 9.99
CA ALA A 67 2.05 -12.41 10.25
C ALA A 67 3.27 -13.13 9.66
N MET A 68 3.66 -12.77 8.42
CA MET A 68 4.84 -13.33 7.77
C MET A 68 6.14 -12.94 8.48
N ALA A 69 6.28 -11.68 8.89
CA ALA A 69 7.43 -11.19 9.61
C ALA A 69 7.63 -11.91 10.95
N LYS A 70 6.53 -12.25 11.61
CA LYS A 70 6.54 -13.05 12.84
C LYS A 70 7.01 -14.49 12.58
N GLU A 71 6.51 -15.14 11.52
CA GLU A 71 6.88 -16.53 11.19
C GLU A 71 8.36 -16.63 10.76
N GLU A 72 8.84 -15.70 9.95
CA GLU A 72 10.18 -15.73 9.35
C GLU A 72 11.21 -14.85 10.10
N SER A 73 10.81 -14.22 11.21
CA SER A 73 11.67 -13.42 12.10
C SER A 73 12.43 -12.30 11.40
N PHE A 74 11.73 -11.42 10.66
CA PHE A 74 12.32 -10.22 10.04
C PHE A 74 11.59 -8.95 10.46
N THR A 75 12.27 -7.81 10.33
CA THR A 75 11.71 -6.47 10.53
C THR A 75 11.44 -5.79 9.18
N TYR A 76 10.42 -4.95 9.09
CA TYR A 76 10.03 -4.31 7.85
C TYR A 76 9.47 -2.91 8.07
N LYS A 77 9.45 -2.14 6.97
CA LYS A 77 8.75 -0.86 6.89
C LYS A 77 8.01 -0.79 5.56
N PHE A 78 6.76 -0.32 5.58
CA PHE A 78 6.04 -0.01 4.35
C PHE A 78 6.54 1.29 3.73
N VAL A 79 6.53 1.31 2.39
CA VAL A 79 6.88 2.47 1.57
C VAL A 79 5.76 2.67 0.54
N PRO A 80 5.09 3.82 0.52
CA PRO A 80 4.10 4.12 -0.51
C PRO A 80 4.71 4.07 -1.91
N VAL A 81 4.12 3.27 -2.79
CA VAL A 81 4.58 3.06 -4.18
C VAL A 81 3.39 2.74 -5.06
N ASP A 82 3.21 3.47 -6.16
CA ASP A 82 2.19 3.16 -7.14
C ASP A 82 2.46 1.83 -7.86
N ALA A 83 1.39 1.11 -8.23
CA ALA A 83 1.49 -0.13 -8.97
C ALA A 83 2.25 0.01 -10.29
N SER A 84 2.17 1.16 -10.95
CA SER A 84 2.90 1.46 -12.20
C SER A 84 4.41 1.66 -12.01
N SER A 85 4.85 1.98 -10.80
CA SER A 85 6.26 2.30 -10.50
C SER A 85 7.01 1.23 -9.70
N TYR A 86 6.35 0.17 -9.25
CA TYR A 86 6.99 -0.84 -8.39
C TYR A 86 8.22 -1.51 -9.03
N ASN A 87 8.19 -1.75 -10.35
CA ASN A 87 9.30 -2.34 -11.09
C ASN A 87 10.56 -1.46 -11.05
N GLU A 88 10.38 -0.16 -11.22
CA GLU A 88 11.46 0.82 -11.15
C GLU A 88 12.02 0.91 -9.74
N ASN A 89 11.15 0.96 -8.73
CA ASN A 89 11.54 1.02 -7.33
C ASN A 89 12.30 -0.24 -6.89
N LEU A 90 11.86 -1.43 -7.28
CA LEU A 90 12.60 -2.67 -7.06
C LEU A 90 13.96 -2.65 -7.77
N SER A 91 14.03 -2.18 -9.01
CA SER A 91 15.27 -2.12 -9.79
C SER A 91 16.28 -1.14 -9.19
N LYS A 92 15.82 -0.02 -8.65
CA LYS A 92 16.64 0.99 -7.95
C LYS A 92 16.97 0.60 -6.50
N LYS A 93 16.41 -0.50 -5.98
CA LYS A 93 16.54 -0.94 -4.60
C LYS A 93 16.05 0.09 -3.58
N SER A 94 15.09 0.93 -3.94
CA SER A 94 14.38 1.81 -3.01
C SER A 94 13.33 1.04 -2.19
N ILE A 95 12.92 -0.13 -2.67
CA ILE A 95 12.16 -1.16 -1.96
C ILE A 95 12.78 -2.53 -2.23
N ASP A 96 12.61 -3.46 -1.28
CA ASP A 96 13.07 -4.85 -1.40
C ASP A 96 11.98 -5.76 -1.96
N GLY A 97 10.72 -5.41 -1.75
CA GLY A 97 9.55 -6.09 -2.26
C GLY A 97 8.38 -5.15 -2.47
N PHE A 98 7.39 -5.58 -3.25
CA PHE A 98 6.11 -4.88 -3.43
C PHE A 98 4.97 -5.85 -3.18
N ILE A 99 3.93 -5.41 -2.45
CA ILE A 99 2.71 -6.18 -2.21
C ILE A 99 1.53 -5.50 -2.90
N GLY A 100 0.81 -6.25 -3.73
CA GLY A 100 -0.30 -5.67 -4.48
C GLY A 100 -0.92 -6.59 -5.52
N ALA A 101 -1.90 -6.04 -6.23
CA ALA A 101 -2.57 -6.66 -7.37
C ALA A 101 -2.03 -6.12 -8.71
N ALA A 102 -0.72 -5.90 -8.81
CA ALA A 102 -0.08 -5.43 -10.03
C ALA A 102 0.04 -6.53 -11.08
N ASN A 103 0.12 -6.13 -12.34
CA ASN A 103 0.33 -7.08 -13.43
C ASN A 103 1.72 -7.71 -13.33
N ALA A 104 1.78 -9.04 -13.28
CA ALA A 104 3.02 -9.80 -13.12
C ALA A 104 3.93 -9.82 -14.37
N ALA A 105 3.47 -9.29 -15.50
CA ALA A 105 4.18 -9.42 -16.78
C ALA A 105 5.33 -8.43 -17.00
N SER A 106 5.61 -7.54 -16.06
CA SER A 106 6.33 -6.29 -16.35
C SER A 106 7.82 -6.23 -16.00
N GLY A 107 8.50 -7.31 -15.57
CA GLY A 107 9.93 -7.18 -15.22
C GLY A 107 10.80 -8.39 -15.51
N LYS A 108 11.89 -8.22 -16.28
CA LYS A 108 12.83 -9.32 -16.61
C LYS A 108 13.52 -9.95 -15.38
N ASN A 109 13.70 -9.16 -14.31
CA ASN A 109 14.41 -9.57 -13.08
C ASN A 109 13.51 -9.57 -11.85
N ILE A 110 12.19 -9.53 -12.02
CA ILE A 110 11.21 -9.51 -10.94
C ILE A 110 10.45 -10.83 -10.95
N LEU A 111 10.29 -11.40 -9.77
CA LEU A 111 9.48 -12.57 -9.53
C LEU A 111 8.23 -12.19 -8.76
N ALA A 112 7.09 -12.65 -9.26
CA ALA A 112 5.84 -12.63 -8.52
C ALA A 112 5.70 -13.94 -7.74
N SER A 113 5.27 -13.88 -6.48
CA SER A 113 4.84 -15.06 -5.73
C SER A 113 3.64 -15.73 -6.42
N LYS A 114 3.28 -16.93 -5.97
CA LYS A 114 1.90 -17.39 -6.22
C LYS A 114 0.93 -16.37 -5.61
N SER A 115 -0.27 -16.28 -6.19
CA SER A 115 -1.32 -15.47 -5.60
C SER A 115 -1.69 -16.01 -4.22
N PHE A 116 -1.63 -15.16 -3.20
CA PHE A 116 -2.04 -15.50 -1.84
C PHE A 116 -3.49 -15.10 -1.56
N TYR A 117 -4.06 -14.24 -2.39
CA TYR A 117 -5.45 -13.81 -2.33
C TYR A 117 -5.96 -13.42 -3.73
N THR A 118 -7.26 -13.60 -3.97
CA THR A 118 -7.93 -13.13 -5.19
C THR A 118 -9.17 -12.32 -4.85
N SER A 119 -9.36 -11.20 -5.50
CA SER A 119 -10.58 -10.38 -5.42
C SER A 119 -11.27 -10.27 -6.77
N ASN A 120 -12.55 -9.91 -6.76
CA ASN A 120 -13.31 -9.72 -7.99
C ASN A 120 -13.18 -8.27 -8.46
N ILE A 121 -13.16 -8.09 -9.76
CA ILE A 121 -13.22 -6.78 -10.41
C ILE A 121 -14.68 -6.48 -10.78
N CYS A 122 -15.07 -5.22 -10.74
CA CYS A 122 -16.38 -4.74 -11.16
C CYS A 122 -16.24 -3.55 -12.13
N VAL A 123 -17.28 -3.36 -12.93
CA VAL A 123 -17.41 -2.22 -13.84
C VAL A 123 -18.47 -1.30 -13.28
N LEU A 124 -18.13 -0.04 -13.10
CA LEU A 124 -18.93 0.97 -12.42
C LEU A 124 -19.27 2.11 -13.35
N ALA A 125 -20.47 2.65 -13.24
CA ALA A 125 -20.88 3.88 -13.91
C ALA A 125 -21.70 4.75 -12.95
N PRO A 126 -21.67 6.09 -13.07
CA PRO A 126 -22.57 6.96 -12.32
C PRO A 126 -24.04 6.58 -12.58
N LYS A 127 -24.89 6.59 -11.55
CA LYS A 127 -26.35 6.34 -11.67
C LYS A 127 -27.03 7.35 -12.61
N SER A 128 -26.51 8.58 -12.67
CA SER A 128 -26.97 9.66 -13.54
C SER A 128 -26.63 9.44 -15.01
N SER A 129 -25.68 8.54 -15.33
CA SER A 129 -25.29 8.25 -16.71
C SER A 129 -26.30 7.37 -17.43
N ASN A 130 -26.39 7.50 -18.76
CA ASN A 130 -27.20 6.64 -19.61
C ASN A 130 -26.61 5.22 -19.77
N ILE A 131 -25.42 4.97 -19.24
CA ILE A 131 -24.71 3.69 -19.36
C ILE A 131 -25.27 2.72 -18.33
N SER A 132 -26.02 1.73 -18.78
CA SER A 132 -26.63 0.68 -17.94
C SER A 132 -26.20 -0.73 -18.32
N THR A 133 -25.55 -0.90 -19.48
CA THR A 133 -25.06 -2.17 -20.00
C THR A 133 -23.69 -1.99 -20.63
N LEU A 134 -22.92 -3.08 -20.73
CA LEU A 134 -21.60 -3.06 -21.39
C LEU A 134 -21.67 -2.66 -22.87
N LYS A 135 -22.81 -2.87 -23.57
CA LYS A 135 -22.95 -2.44 -24.96
C LYS A 135 -22.94 -0.92 -25.13
N GLN A 136 -23.30 -0.19 -24.09
CA GLN A 136 -23.31 1.29 -24.08
C GLN A 136 -21.93 1.89 -23.76
N ILE A 137 -20.90 1.06 -23.61
CA ILE A 137 -19.49 1.48 -23.51
C ILE A 137 -19.00 2.09 -24.85
N LYS A 138 -19.65 1.77 -25.94
CA LYS A 138 -19.27 2.30 -27.25
C LYS A 138 -19.08 3.83 -27.20
N ASP A 139 -17.94 4.27 -27.74
CA ASP A 139 -17.51 5.68 -27.82
C ASP A 139 -17.33 6.36 -26.45
N ASN A 140 -17.26 5.57 -25.34
CA ASN A 140 -17.00 6.06 -23.99
C ASN A 140 -15.61 5.66 -23.49
N SER A 141 -15.08 6.45 -22.58
CA SER A 141 -13.82 6.19 -21.91
C SER A 141 -14.00 5.36 -20.64
N ILE A 142 -13.06 4.43 -20.38
CA ILE A 142 -13.06 3.48 -19.28
C ILE A 142 -11.79 3.71 -18.48
N ALA A 143 -11.92 4.26 -17.29
CA ALA A 143 -10.83 4.43 -16.35
C ALA A 143 -10.49 3.13 -15.64
N ALA A 144 -9.21 2.91 -15.37
CA ALA A 144 -8.70 1.85 -14.50
C ALA A 144 -7.34 2.25 -13.91
N PRO A 145 -6.93 1.71 -12.76
CA PRO A 145 -5.57 1.85 -12.27
C PRO A 145 -4.57 1.22 -13.24
N ALA A 146 -3.48 1.93 -13.51
CA ALA A 146 -2.43 1.52 -14.44
C ALA A 146 -1.66 0.29 -13.93
N ASP A 147 -1.20 -0.54 -14.85
CA ASP A 147 -0.41 -1.76 -14.59
C ASP A 147 -1.08 -2.78 -13.65
N THR A 148 -2.41 -2.83 -13.69
CA THR A 148 -3.26 -3.74 -12.89
C THR A 148 -4.11 -4.63 -13.80
N GLU A 149 -4.73 -5.66 -13.21
CA GLU A 149 -5.73 -6.49 -13.90
C GLU A 149 -7.00 -5.70 -14.26
N GLU A 150 -7.31 -4.63 -13.53
CA GLU A 150 -8.38 -3.68 -13.88
C GLU A 150 -8.11 -3.01 -15.22
N GLU A 151 -6.87 -2.58 -15.45
CA GLU A 151 -6.49 -2.00 -16.75
C GLU A 151 -6.58 -3.03 -17.88
N VAL A 152 -6.12 -4.26 -17.65
CA VAL A 152 -6.26 -5.35 -18.62
C VAL A 152 -7.73 -5.57 -18.96
N PHE A 153 -8.60 -5.57 -17.96
CA PHE A 153 -10.03 -5.71 -18.16
C PHE A 153 -10.64 -4.48 -18.88
N ALA A 154 -10.23 -3.27 -18.54
CA ALA A 154 -10.67 -2.05 -19.22
C ALA A 154 -10.29 -2.08 -20.72
N LYS A 155 -9.05 -2.48 -21.05
CA LYS A 155 -8.59 -2.67 -22.44
C LYS A 155 -9.41 -3.74 -23.16
N TYR A 156 -9.71 -4.85 -22.50
CA TYR A 156 -10.57 -5.89 -23.07
C TYR A 156 -11.98 -5.37 -23.40
N LEU A 157 -12.59 -4.61 -22.46
CA LEU A 157 -13.91 -4.02 -22.66
C LEU A 157 -13.90 -2.97 -23.78
N ALA A 158 -12.88 -2.11 -23.81
CA ALA A 158 -12.69 -1.10 -24.84
C ALA A 158 -12.63 -1.73 -26.24
N ASN A 159 -11.80 -2.76 -26.40
CA ASN A 159 -11.69 -3.47 -27.68
C ASN A 159 -13.01 -4.14 -28.08
N ARG A 160 -13.67 -4.82 -27.13
CA ARG A 160 -14.91 -5.57 -27.42
C ARG A 160 -16.10 -4.69 -27.75
N TYR A 161 -16.22 -3.56 -27.07
CA TYR A 161 -17.40 -2.68 -27.15
C TYR A 161 -17.11 -1.35 -27.84
N LYS A 162 -15.92 -1.18 -28.46
CA LYS A 162 -15.50 0.03 -29.20
C LYS A 162 -15.49 1.29 -28.31
N GLY A 163 -14.96 1.17 -27.10
CA GLY A 163 -14.64 2.27 -26.19
C GLY A 163 -13.15 2.57 -26.18
N GLN A 164 -12.70 3.35 -25.20
CA GLN A 164 -11.30 3.70 -24.96
C GLN A 164 -10.91 3.40 -23.52
N ALA A 165 -9.84 2.65 -23.28
CA ALA A 165 -9.28 2.47 -21.94
C ALA A 165 -8.31 3.61 -21.63
N VAL A 166 -8.45 4.19 -20.44
CA VAL A 166 -7.63 5.30 -19.94
C VAL A 166 -7.03 4.88 -18.58
N PRO A 167 -5.71 4.67 -18.51
CA PRO A 167 -5.04 4.33 -17.27
C PRO A 167 -4.82 5.55 -16.38
N PHE A 168 -4.92 5.36 -15.05
CA PHE A 168 -4.66 6.35 -14.02
C PHE A 168 -3.73 5.77 -12.96
N LEU A 169 -3.00 6.61 -12.22
CA LEU A 169 -2.11 6.13 -11.16
C LEU A 169 -2.89 5.53 -9.98
N SER A 170 -4.11 6.03 -9.73
CA SER A 170 -4.96 5.56 -8.64
C SER A 170 -6.45 5.61 -8.99
N VAL A 171 -7.28 4.89 -8.22
CA VAL A 171 -8.75 5.00 -8.32
C VAL A 171 -9.22 6.41 -7.99
N LYS A 172 -8.57 7.09 -7.04
CA LYS A 172 -8.90 8.47 -6.64
C LYS A 172 -8.72 9.46 -7.82
N GLU A 173 -7.61 9.34 -8.54
CA GLU A 173 -7.36 10.15 -9.73
C GLU A 173 -8.39 9.86 -10.83
N ALA A 174 -8.70 8.58 -11.09
CA ALA A 174 -9.74 8.17 -12.03
C ALA A 174 -11.12 8.74 -11.66
N LEU A 175 -11.48 8.75 -10.38
CA LEU A 175 -12.75 9.35 -9.90
C LEU A 175 -12.80 10.85 -10.16
N SER A 176 -11.70 11.58 -9.90
CA SER A 176 -11.63 13.02 -10.18
C SER A 176 -11.81 13.33 -11.67
N ASP A 177 -11.26 12.50 -12.54
CA ASP A 177 -11.40 12.64 -13.99
C ASP A 177 -12.84 12.36 -14.47
N ILE A 178 -13.49 11.37 -13.83
CA ILE A 178 -14.90 11.04 -14.12
C ILE A 178 -15.84 12.16 -13.61
N GLU A 179 -15.56 12.74 -12.45
CA GLU A 179 -16.31 13.90 -11.92
C GLU A 179 -16.15 15.13 -12.81
N ALA A 180 -15.00 15.32 -13.43
CA ALA A 180 -14.77 16.34 -14.44
C ALA A 180 -15.47 16.06 -15.79
N GLY A 181 -16.06 14.87 -15.96
CA GLY A 181 -16.79 14.46 -17.16
C GLY A 181 -15.92 13.97 -18.33
N ASN A 182 -14.60 13.84 -18.15
CA ASN A 182 -13.68 13.40 -19.20
C ASN A 182 -13.78 11.89 -19.45
N THR A 183 -13.95 11.11 -18.38
CA THR A 183 -14.15 9.66 -18.44
C THR A 183 -15.53 9.29 -17.89
N GLN A 184 -16.11 8.16 -18.31
CA GLN A 184 -17.51 7.84 -18.01
C GLN A 184 -17.68 6.55 -17.20
N ILE A 185 -16.70 5.67 -17.20
CA ILE A 185 -16.78 4.33 -16.63
C ILE A 185 -15.52 4.06 -15.81
N LEU A 186 -15.68 3.37 -14.68
CA LEU A 186 -14.56 2.91 -13.84
C LEU A 186 -14.55 1.39 -13.78
N VAL A 187 -13.39 0.80 -13.99
CA VAL A 187 -13.09 -0.59 -13.64
C VAL A 187 -12.27 -0.57 -12.35
N ALA A 188 -12.77 -1.23 -11.32
CA ALA A 188 -12.15 -1.21 -10.01
C ALA A 188 -12.35 -2.53 -9.26
N ASP A 189 -11.55 -2.73 -8.23
CA ASP A 189 -11.70 -3.84 -7.29
C ASP A 189 -13.05 -3.77 -6.56
N LYS A 190 -13.73 -4.92 -6.46
CA LYS A 190 -15.06 -4.98 -5.84
C LYS A 190 -15.03 -4.81 -4.32
N LYS A 191 -13.94 -5.21 -3.64
CA LYS A 191 -13.80 -4.96 -2.20
C LYS A 191 -13.52 -3.47 -1.94
N TYR A 192 -12.66 -2.84 -2.76
CA TYR A 192 -12.46 -1.40 -2.72
C TYR A 192 -13.79 -0.64 -2.88
N TYR A 193 -14.58 -0.96 -3.91
CA TYR A 193 -15.93 -0.39 -4.11
C TYR A 193 -16.83 -0.58 -2.88
N LYS A 194 -16.84 -1.76 -2.26
CA LYS A 194 -17.66 -2.04 -1.09
C LYS A 194 -17.21 -1.29 0.15
N GLN A 195 -15.90 -1.11 0.33
CA GLN A 195 -15.34 -0.39 1.47
C GLN A 195 -15.64 1.12 1.40
N HIS A 196 -15.64 1.68 0.20
CA HIS A 196 -15.85 3.11 -0.03
C HIS A 196 -17.30 3.44 -0.40
N LYS A 197 -18.28 2.90 0.35
CA LYS A 197 -19.73 3.02 0.05
C LYS A 197 -20.21 4.46 -0.11
N GLU A 198 -19.70 5.38 0.69
CA GLU A 198 -20.07 6.79 0.62
C GLU A 198 -19.60 7.44 -0.69
N THR A 199 -18.37 7.17 -1.10
CA THR A 199 -17.83 7.62 -2.39
C THR A 199 -18.65 7.08 -3.56
N PHE A 200 -19.09 5.84 -3.47
CA PHE A 200 -19.80 5.14 -4.54
C PHE A 200 -21.33 5.12 -4.38
N LYS A 201 -21.93 5.92 -3.47
CA LYS A 201 -23.38 5.93 -3.24
C LYS A 201 -24.20 6.34 -4.48
N SER A 202 -23.63 7.14 -5.35
CA SER A 202 -24.24 7.58 -6.63
C SER A 202 -23.82 6.72 -7.83
N TRP A 203 -23.19 5.55 -7.60
CA TRP A 203 -22.72 4.66 -8.65
C TRP A 203 -23.54 3.38 -8.74
N LYS A 204 -23.50 2.74 -9.90
CA LYS A 204 -24.12 1.45 -10.17
C LYS A 204 -23.09 0.48 -10.76
N ILE A 205 -23.22 -0.81 -10.43
CA ILE A 205 -22.43 -1.88 -11.04
C ILE A 205 -23.09 -2.30 -12.34
N LEU A 206 -22.33 -2.31 -13.43
CA LEU A 206 -22.78 -2.87 -14.70
C LEU A 206 -22.64 -4.40 -14.67
N LYS A 207 -23.70 -5.11 -15.06
CA LYS A 207 -23.67 -6.59 -15.11
C LYS A 207 -22.67 -7.05 -16.17
N THR A 208 -21.80 -7.98 -15.80
CA THR A 208 -20.84 -8.64 -16.70
C THR A 208 -20.87 -10.16 -16.50
N SER A 209 -20.78 -10.91 -17.60
CA SER A 209 -20.50 -12.35 -17.57
C SER A 209 -19.00 -12.66 -17.51
N HIS A 210 -18.16 -11.67 -17.78
CA HIS A 210 -16.71 -11.81 -17.72
C HIS A 210 -16.25 -11.81 -16.28
N ARG A 211 -15.37 -12.75 -15.95
CA ARG A 211 -14.84 -12.93 -14.58
C ARG A 211 -13.34 -12.62 -14.60
N PHE A 212 -13.03 -11.34 -14.56
CA PHE A 212 -11.68 -10.88 -14.27
C PHE A 212 -11.50 -10.78 -12.74
N ARG A 213 -10.29 -11.08 -12.28
CA ARG A 213 -9.94 -11.08 -10.86
C ARG A 213 -8.59 -10.45 -10.66
N ASN A 214 -8.45 -9.71 -9.60
CA ASN A 214 -7.15 -9.31 -9.10
C ASN A 214 -6.48 -10.49 -8.41
N GLU A 215 -5.24 -10.74 -8.75
CA GLU A 215 -4.38 -11.69 -8.07
C GLU A 215 -3.39 -10.92 -7.22
N HIS A 216 -3.56 -11.02 -5.91
CA HIS A 216 -2.69 -10.35 -4.96
C HIS A 216 -1.44 -11.17 -4.73
N ARG A 217 -0.29 -10.54 -4.92
CA ARG A 217 1.02 -11.17 -4.96
C ARG A 217 2.07 -10.33 -4.24
N LEU A 218 3.16 -10.97 -3.91
CA LEU A 218 4.41 -10.32 -3.54
C LEU A 218 5.35 -10.34 -4.74
N PHE A 219 5.92 -9.20 -5.04
CA PHE A 219 6.89 -9.01 -6.11
C PHE A 219 8.24 -8.69 -5.50
N VAL A 220 9.28 -9.40 -5.92
CA VAL A 220 10.64 -9.25 -5.41
C VAL A 220 11.63 -9.33 -6.55
N GLN A 221 12.85 -8.86 -6.34
CA GLN A 221 13.92 -9.14 -7.27
C GLN A 221 14.25 -10.65 -7.28
N LYS A 222 14.54 -11.16 -8.46
CA LYS A 222 15.05 -12.52 -8.65
C LYS A 222 16.36 -12.69 -7.88
N ASP A 223 16.53 -13.85 -7.26
CA ASP A 223 17.71 -14.23 -6.48
C ASP A 223 17.93 -13.39 -5.20
N GLY A 224 16.91 -12.66 -4.74
CA GLY A 224 16.92 -11.96 -3.46
C GLY A 224 16.56 -12.86 -2.28
N LYS A 225 17.15 -12.63 -1.10
CA LYS A 225 16.80 -13.34 0.15
C LYS A 225 15.32 -13.31 0.46
N LEU A 226 14.67 -12.21 0.13
CA LEU A 226 13.24 -12.00 0.40
C LEU A 226 12.35 -12.98 -0.38
N GLN A 227 12.80 -13.48 -1.55
CA GLN A 227 12.09 -14.50 -2.33
C GLN A 227 11.91 -15.80 -1.54
N GLU A 228 12.98 -16.27 -0.88
CA GLU A 228 12.93 -17.49 -0.07
C GLU A 228 12.04 -17.31 1.15
N ILE A 229 12.20 -16.19 1.87
CA ILE A 229 11.39 -15.79 3.01
C ILE A 229 9.91 -15.77 2.64
N TYR A 230 9.54 -15.15 1.53
CA TYR A 230 8.15 -15.09 1.08
C TYR A 230 7.59 -16.47 0.73
N SER A 231 8.37 -17.31 0.09
CA SER A 231 7.92 -18.65 -0.27
C SER A 231 7.66 -19.52 0.97
N LYS A 232 8.52 -19.43 1.98
CA LYS A 232 8.37 -20.13 3.26
C LYS A 232 7.21 -19.56 4.07
N GLY A 233 7.16 -18.23 4.24
CA GLY A 233 6.15 -17.54 5.02
C GLY A 233 4.73 -17.77 4.48
N ILE A 234 4.51 -17.62 3.17
CA ILE A 234 3.19 -17.93 2.56
C ILE A 234 2.78 -19.36 2.85
N LYS A 235 3.68 -20.34 2.67
CA LYS A 235 3.40 -21.75 2.95
C LYS A 235 3.07 -21.98 4.44
N ALA A 236 3.79 -21.35 5.35
CA ALA A 236 3.52 -21.44 6.78
C ALA A 236 2.13 -20.88 7.13
N LEU A 237 1.80 -19.69 6.63
CA LEU A 237 0.49 -19.04 6.85
C LEU A 237 -0.67 -19.82 6.24
N GLU A 238 -0.48 -20.50 5.12
CA GLU A 238 -1.46 -21.43 4.55
C GLU A 238 -1.66 -22.64 5.46
N THR A 239 -0.56 -23.23 5.92
CA THR A 239 -0.59 -24.47 6.71
C THR A 239 -1.24 -24.27 8.08
N ASN A 240 -0.98 -23.14 8.74
CA ASN A 240 -1.55 -22.81 10.05
C ASN A 240 -2.92 -22.13 9.97
N GLY A 241 -3.45 -21.88 8.77
CA GLY A 241 -4.76 -21.27 8.54
C GLY A 241 -4.82 -19.74 8.71
N SER A 242 -3.72 -19.10 9.08
CA SER A 242 -3.67 -17.63 9.29
C SER A 242 -3.98 -16.87 8.00
N LEU A 243 -3.52 -17.36 6.85
CA LEU A 243 -3.79 -16.73 5.56
C LEU A 243 -5.29 -16.58 5.29
N LYS A 244 -6.07 -17.63 5.53
CA LYS A 244 -7.52 -17.60 5.36
C LYS A 244 -8.16 -16.58 6.30
N ASN A 245 -7.75 -16.57 7.57
CA ASN A 245 -8.32 -15.67 8.57
C ASN A 245 -8.09 -14.19 8.22
N ILE A 246 -6.90 -13.82 7.75
CA ILE A 246 -6.56 -12.45 7.35
C ILE A 246 -7.51 -11.93 6.26
N PHE A 247 -7.81 -12.72 5.23
CA PHE A 247 -8.59 -12.27 4.08
C PHE A 247 -10.11 -12.55 4.16
N THR A 248 -10.59 -13.16 5.24
CA THR A 248 -12.03 -13.40 5.47
C THR A 248 -12.64 -12.47 6.51
N GLN A 249 -11.88 -11.61 7.15
CA GLN A 249 -12.41 -10.56 8.02
C GLN A 249 -13.16 -9.53 7.14
N ASP A 250 -14.50 -9.49 7.27
CA ASP A 250 -15.38 -8.51 6.60
C ASP A 250 -15.60 -7.29 7.51
#